data_43c24e6e34499ad1d492dc3af999e065
#
_entry.id   43c24e6e34499ad1d492dc3af999e065
#
_cell.length_a   1.000
_cell.length_b   1.000
_cell.length_c   1.000
_cell.angle_alpha   90.00
_cell.angle_beta   90.00
_cell.angle_gamma   90.00
#
_symmetry.space_group_name_H-M   'P 1'
#
loop_
_entity.id
_entity.type
_entity.pdbx_description
1 polymer ?
#
loop_
_entity_poly.entity_id
_entity_poly.type
_entity_poly.pdbx_seq_one_letter_code
_entity_poly.pdbx_strand_id
1 'polypeptide(L)'
;MVVPGRCSCAVPHSARRAGRRPERSASAWNGLFYGARGGRPRLRRSPTPSAYRAPATDRKGRHTYSSFGSILSRCQRGDRRVSREKTHGRATAKATSFDIAYQAGVSQPTVSRALRGSPQVSEATRKRVLAVAQQLNYTVDKNASNLRFQRSNTLALLIFEDPTPDDSAINPFFVSMLGSVTRACAQRGYDLLVSFQQQSGNWHEEYEDSHRADGLILLGYGDYLEYCERLERLVEQGTHFVLWGAVQTGQPGLSVGSDNYQGSYDATRHLLKLGRRNIAFLGTASSQYPEFFERYRGYTRALQEAGILVHRGLQVDAITTERCGYMAAGELLNRGQPVDGIIAASDLIAIGAIHALQERRIDVPGKVSIVGFDDIPATTLSNPPLTTVAQDTKLAGEVLVDTVLRRVRNEPAEGKMLRTRLVVRQSCGARGA
;
A
#
# COMPACT_ATOMS: atom_id res chain seq x y z
N MET A 1 -4.50 -60.87 8.15
CA MET A 1 -5.77 -61.40 8.70
C MET A 1 -6.62 -60.24 9.17
N VAL A 2 -7.80 -60.16 8.56
CA VAL A 2 -9.01 -59.40 8.91
C VAL A 2 -9.05 -57.89 8.67
N VAL A 3 -9.55 -57.53 7.50
CA VAL A 3 -10.42 -56.41 7.14
C VAL A 3 -11.86 -57.03 7.16
N PRO A 4 -13.02 -56.33 7.19
CA PRO A 4 -13.39 -54.92 7.02
C PRO A 4 -14.57 -54.47 7.89
N GLY A 5 -14.97 -53.19 7.73
CA GLY A 5 -16.26 -52.66 8.21
C GLY A 5 -16.69 -51.39 7.50
N ARG A 6 -17.34 -51.51 6.34
CA ARG A 6 -18.15 -50.45 5.71
C ARG A 6 -19.46 -50.28 6.47
N CYS A 7 -19.89 -49.08 6.75
CA CYS A 7 -21.32 -48.77 6.95
C CYS A 7 -21.71 -47.58 6.08
N SER A 8 -22.52 -47.91 5.10
CA SER A 8 -23.37 -47.08 4.26
C SER A 8 -24.65 -46.76 5.05
N CYS A 9 -25.11 -45.51 5.01
CA CYS A 9 -26.53 -45.20 5.24
C CYS A 9 -27.00 -44.10 4.30
N ALA A 10 -28.06 -44.47 3.67
CA ALA A 10 -28.77 -43.94 2.54
C ALA A 10 -29.56 -42.65 2.84
N VAL A 11 -29.80 -41.92 1.75
CA VAL A 11 -30.79 -40.83 1.57
C VAL A 11 -32.21 -41.42 1.50
N PRO A 12 -33.25 -40.70 1.90
CA PRO A 12 -34.54 -40.79 1.22
C PRO A 12 -34.97 -39.48 0.57
N HIS A 13 -35.27 -39.55 -0.71
CA HIS A 13 -36.14 -38.65 -1.46
C HIS A 13 -37.62 -38.88 -1.06
N SER A 14 -38.39 -37.81 -0.97
CA SER A 14 -39.77 -37.61 -1.42
C SER A 14 -40.30 -36.31 -0.77
N ALA A 15 -41.16 -35.48 -1.29
CA ALA A 15 -41.93 -35.37 -2.52
C ALA A 15 -42.49 -33.93 -2.61
N ARG A 16 -42.77 -33.54 -3.84
CA ARG A 16 -43.43 -32.28 -4.25
C ARG A 16 -44.78 -32.08 -3.52
N ARG A 17 -45.11 -30.82 -3.18
CA ARG A 17 -46.40 -30.20 -3.50
C ARG A 17 -46.36 -28.68 -3.47
N ALA A 18 -47.01 -28.12 -4.47
CA ALA A 18 -47.23 -26.74 -4.81
C ALA A 18 -48.23 -26.04 -3.86
N GLY A 19 -48.14 -24.70 -3.81
CA GLY A 19 -49.36 -23.97 -3.56
C GLY A 19 -49.25 -22.68 -2.75
N ARG A 20 -49.40 -21.53 -3.47
CA ARG A 20 -50.02 -20.27 -3.02
C ARG A 20 -49.19 -19.24 -2.29
N ARG A 21 -48.98 -18.15 -3.01
CA ARG A 21 -48.80 -16.79 -2.45
C ARG A 21 -50.03 -16.39 -1.62
N PRO A 22 -49.87 -15.53 -0.65
CA PRO A 22 -50.77 -14.37 -0.60
C PRO A 22 -50.02 -13.01 -0.60
N GLU A 23 -50.83 -12.06 -1.02
CA GLU A 23 -50.61 -10.66 -1.29
C GLU A 23 -50.32 -9.81 -0.05
N ARG A 24 -49.62 -8.69 -0.33
CA ARG A 24 -49.69 -7.32 0.20
C ARG A 24 -50.57 -7.09 1.46
N SER A 25 -50.00 -6.47 2.47
CA SER A 25 -50.70 -5.42 3.20
C SER A 25 -49.69 -4.34 3.64
N ALA A 26 -49.82 -3.16 3.04
CA ALA A 26 -49.31 -1.89 3.52
C ALA A 26 -50.18 -1.47 4.71
N SER A 27 -49.56 -1.03 5.79
CA SER A 27 -50.21 -0.19 6.77
C SER A 27 -49.32 0.98 7.15
N ALA A 28 -49.83 2.10 6.72
CA ALA A 28 -49.42 3.45 7.10
C ALA A 28 -49.56 3.70 8.60
N TRP A 29 -48.67 4.47 9.15
CA TRP A 29 -48.93 5.26 10.33
C TRP A 29 -48.70 6.73 10.02
N ASN A 30 -49.86 7.43 9.93
CA ASN A 30 -49.97 8.89 9.90
C ASN A 30 -49.87 9.48 11.30
N GLY A 31 -49.12 10.53 11.44
CA GLY A 31 -49.58 11.82 11.91
C GLY A 31 -49.81 12.06 13.38
N LEU A 32 -49.02 12.98 13.92
CA LEU A 32 -49.58 13.95 14.89
C LEU A 32 -48.84 15.29 14.69
N PHE A 33 -49.59 16.22 14.11
CA PHE A 33 -49.28 17.66 14.06
C PHE A 33 -49.51 18.27 15.46
N TYR A 34 -48.59 19.09 15.93
CA TYR A 34 -48.92 20.28 16.73
C TYR A 34 -48.05 21.46 16.28
N GLY A 35 -48.69 22.47 15.82
CA GLY A 35 -48.10 23.69 15.38
C GLY A 35 -47.87 24.69 16.56
N ALA A 36 -46.85 25.49 16.42
CA ALA A 36 -46.78 26.78 17.09
C ALA A 36 -45.99 27.78 16.27
N ARG A 37 -46.56 28.93 16.15
CA ARG A 37 -46.31 30.13 15.35
C ARG A 37 -44.93 30.76 15.65
N GLY A 38 -44.28 31.28 14.59
CA GLY A 38 -43.91 32.66 14.47
C GLY A 38 -42.60 33.10 15.10
N GLY A 39 -41.66 33.55 14.26
CA GLY A 39 -40.52 34.34 14.67
C GLY A 39 -39.29 34.19 13.78
N ARG A 40 -39.23 34.96 12.65
CA ARG A 40 -37.96 35.05 11.86
C ARG A 40 -37.00 35.99 12.60
N PRO A 41 -35.78 35.54 12.96
CA PRO A 41 -34.72 36.48 13.32
C PRO A 41 -33.97 36.92 12.06
N ARG A 42 -33.80 38.24 11.95
CA ARG A 42 -33.03 38.92 10.89
C ARG A 42 -31.56 38.46 10.98
N LEU A 43 -31.03 37.94 9.91
CA LEU A 43 -29.59 37.72 9.72
C LEU A 43 -28.87 39.07 9.66
N ARG A 44 -28.03 39.35 10.66
CA ARG A 44 -26.99 40.37 10.58
C ARG A 44 -25.92 39.90 9.61
N ARG A 45 -25.65 40.69 8.59
CA ARG A 45 -24.51 40.54 7.68
C ARG A 45 -23.22 40.78 8.46
N SER A 46 -22.31 39.83 8.53
CA SER A 46 -20.92 40.01 8.93
C SER A 46 -20.10 40.53 7.74
N PRO A 47 -19.03 41.30 7.98
CA PRO A 47 -18.29 41.98 6.92
C PRO A 47 -17.38 40.99 6.14
N THR A 48 -17.36 41.18 4.84
CA THR A 48 -16.46 40.52 3.90
C THR A 48 -15.00 40.89 4.15
N PRO A 49 -14.05 39.94 4.07
CA PRO A 49 -12.63 40.26 4.04
C PRO A 49 -12.23 40.84 2.69
N SER A 50 -11.42 41.87 2.77
CA SER A 50 -10.76 42.66 1.76
C SER A 50 -10.16 41.81 0.61
N ALA A 51 -10.47 42.24 -0.62
CA ALA A 51 -9.94 41.69 -1.85
C ALA A 51 -8.42 41.88 -1.96
N TYR A 52 -7.69 40.78 -2.11
CA TYR A 52 -6.32 40.80 -2.60
C TYR A 52 -6.36 41.06 -4.10
N ARG A 53 -5.83 42.22 -4.51
CA ARG A 53 -5.68 42.64 -5.93
C ARG A 53 -4.59 41.81 -6.56
N ALA A 54 -4.94 41.01 -7.56
CA ALA A 54 -3.97 40.38 -8.48
C ALA A 54 -3.34 41.44 -9.39
N PRO A 55 -2.04 41.32 -9.75
CA PRO A 55 -1.40 42.21 -10.71
C PRO A 55 -1.90 41.93 -12.14
N ALA A 56 -2.14 42.98 -12.88
CA ALA A 56 -2.58 42.97 -14.26
C ALA A 56 -1.50 42.35 -15.17
N THR A 57 -1.89 41.38 -15.99
CA THR A 57 -1.06 40.85 -17.08
C THR A 57 -1.20 41.71 -18.31
N ASP A 58 -0.06 42.18 -18.84
CA ASP A 58 0.00 42.83 -20.15
C ASP A 58 -0.07 41.80 -21.28
N ARG A 59 -0.71 42.19 -22.37
CA ARG A 59 -1.10 41.37 -23.55
C ARG A 59 0.08 41.04 -24.48
N LYS A 60 1.28 40.75 -24.00
CA LYS A 60 2.35 40.17 -24.84
C LYS A 60 3.25 39.29 -23.97
N GLY A 61 2.98 38.01 -23.96
CA GLY A 61 3.77 37.00 -23.22
C GLY A 61 5.23 36.95 -23.65
N ARG A 62 6.10 37.64 -22.92
CA ARG A 62 7.55 37.39 -22.91
C ARG A 62 8.06 37.55 -21.49
N HIS A 63 8.52 36.48 -20.91
CA HIS A 63 9.32 36.52 -19.68
C HIS A 63 10.72 37.04 -20.02
N THR A 64 11.05 38.19 -19.50
CA THR A 64 12.43 38.70 -19.47
C THR A 64 13.05 38.42 -18.13
N TYR A 65 14.06 37.56 -18.09
CA TYR A 65 14.98 37.50 -16.95
C TYR A 65 16.04 38.59 -17.14
N SER A 66 16.17 39.49 -16.19
CA SER A 66 17.21 40.52 -16.11
C SER A 66 18.44 39.99 -15.39
N SER A 67 19.50 39.94 -16.09
CA SER A 67 20.89 40.39 -15.90
C SER A 67 21.55 40.32 -14.54
N PHE A 68 22.67 39.61 -14.48
CA PHE A 68 23.81 39.98 -13.67
C PHE A 68 25.07 40.07 -14.58
N GLY A 69 25.82 41.13 -14.35
CA GLY A 69 26.78 41.87 -15.00
C GLY A 69 28.02 41.19 -15.59
N SER A 70 28.40 41.85 -16.63
CA SER A 70 29.69 42.17 -17.24
C SER A 70 30.98 41.88 -16.47
N ILE A 71 31.98 41.31 -17.19
CA ILE A 71 33.38 41.79 -17.23
C ILE A 71 33.98 41.41 -18.59
N LEU A 72 34.26 42.42 -19.40
CA LEU A 72 35.35 42.75 -20.33
C LEU A 72 36.36 41.63 -20.67
N SER A 73 36.72 41.41 -21.95
CA SER A 73 37.60 42.32 -22.69
C SER A 73 37.84 41.83 -24.12
N ARG A 74 37.81 42.80 -25.03
CA ARG A 74 38.55 42.97 -26.27
C ARG A 74 39.63 41.93 -26.63
N CYS A 75 39.50 41.33 -27.84
CA CYS A 75 40.62 41.13 -28.74
C CYS A 75 40.14 41.00 -30.18
N GLN A 76 40.56 41.94 -30.94
CA GLN A 76 40.88 42.16 -32.34
C GLN A 76 40.57 41.10 -33.40
N ARG A 77 40.12 41.66 -34.52
CA ARG A 77 39.88 41.08 -35.84
C ARG A 77 41.12 40.41 -36.39
N GLY A 78 40.93 39.25 -36.95
CA GLY A 78 41.88 38.62 -37.85
C GLY A 78 41.10 37.75 -38.84
N ASP A 79 40.94 38.25 -40.06
CA ASP A 79 40.43 37.49 -41.19
C ASP A 79 41.33 36.29 -41.45
N ARG A 80 40.74 35.08 -41.37
CA ARG A 80 41.21 33.89 -42.09
C ARG A 80 40.02 33.04 -42.50
N ARG A 81 39.75 33.05 -43.79
CA ARG A 81 38.95 32.01 -44.45
C ARG A 81 39.58 30.67 -44.18
N VAL A 82 38.95 29.84 -43.36
CA VAL A 82 39.24 28.42 -43.24
C VAL A 82 37.97 27.69 -43.69
N SER A 83 38.15 26.92 -44.75
CA SER A 83 37.16 26.00 -45.30
C SER A 83 36.58 25.13 -44.18
N ARG A 84 35.27 25.22 -43.99
CA ARG A 84 34.49 24.33 -43.12
C ARG A 84 34.45 22.95 -43.75
N GLU A 85 35.38 22.10 -43.39
CA GLU A 85 35.16 20.66 -43.43
C GLU A 85 34.05 20.34 -42.43
N LYS A 86 32.92 19.85 -42.94
CA LYS A 86 31.84 19.30 -42.15
C LYS A 86 32.31 17.98 -41.52
N THR A 87 32.97 18.02 -40.37
CA THR A 87 33.07 16.88 -39.49
C THR A 87 31.69 16.63 -38.92
N HIS A 88 30.94 15.76 -39.57
CA HIS A 88 29.79 15.10 -38.97
C HIS A 88 30.35 14.31 -37.76
N GLY A 89 30.16 14.82 -36.55
CA GLY A 89 30.35 14.07 -35.34
C GLY A 89 29.40 12.87 -35.42
N ARG A 90 29.93 11.72 -35.84
CA ARG A 90 29.30 10.44 -35.71
C ARG A 90 29.07 10.25 -34.21
N ALA A 91 27.85 10.44 -33.74
CA ALA A 91 27.42 9.84 -32.47
C ALA A 91 27.88 8.40 -32.53
N THR A 92 28.76 7.97 -31.63
CA THR A 92 29.29 6.61 -31.57
C THR A 92 28.10 5.69 -31.37
N ALA A 93 27.71 5.01 -32.45
CA ALA A 93 26.59 4.07 -32.40
C ALA A 93 26.92 3.02 -31.32
N LYS A 94 26.00 2.81 -30.39
CA LYS A 94 26.16 1.83 -29.31
C LYS A 94 26.46 0.48 -29.92
N ALA A 95 27.53 -0.19 -29.47
CA ALA A 95 27.91 -1.51 -29.97
C ALA A 95 26.73 -2.50 -29.85
N THR A 96 26.56 -3.36 -30.84
CA THR A 96 25.48 -4.35 -30.92
C THR A 96 26.02 -5.78 -30.72
N SER A 97 25.13 -6.74 -30.49
CA SER A 97 25.53 -8.17 -30.45
C SER A 97 26.07 -8.66 -31.79
N PHE A 98 25.77 -8.01 -32.92
CA PHE A 98 26.33 -8.31 -34.23
C PHE A 98 27.80 -7.87 -34.34
N ASP A 99 28.16 -6.72 -33.74
CA ASP A 99 29.55 -6.25 -33.69
C ASP A 99 30.43 -7.22 -32.89
N ILE A 100 29.91 -7.74 -31.77
CA ILE A 100 30.59 -8.78 -30.99
C ILE A 100 30.74 -10.06 -31.80
N ALA A 101 29.67 -10.48 -32.48
CA ALA A 101 29.70 -11.70 -33.32
C ALA A 101 30.77 -11.60 -34.39
N TYR A 102 30.86 -10.46 -35.08
CA TYR A 102 31.86 -10.16 -36.08
C TYR A 102 33.29 -10.22 -35.52
N GLN A 103 33.56 -9.49 -34.43
CA GLN A 103 34.91 -9.43 -33.83
C GLN A 103 35.32 -10.72 -33.13
N ALA A 104 34.39 -11.45 -32.50
CA ALA A 104 34.69 -12.73 -31.89
C ALA A 104 34.73 -13.89 -32.84
N GLY A 105 34.39 -13.71 -34.13
CA GLY A 105 34.37 -14.76 -35.16
C GLY A 105 33.36 -15.89 -34.86
N VAL A 106 32.17 -15.52 -34.35
CA VAL A 106 31.09 -16.48 -34.01
C VAL A 106 29.74 -15.95 -34.49
N SER A 107 28.73 -16.82 -34.53
CA SER A 107 27.37 -16.38 -34.86
C SER A 107 26.73 -15.55 -33.73
N GLN A 108 25.80 -14.66 -34.07
CA GLN A 108 25.06 -13.86 -33.09
C GLN A 108 24.31 -14.75 -32.03
N PRO A 109 23.69 -15.90 -32.38
CA PRO A 109 23.17 -16.82 -31.38
C PRO A 109 24.24 -17.36 -30.42
N THR A 110 25.48 -17.57 -30.89
CA THR A 110 26.59 -18.01 -30.04
C THR A 110 27.00 -16.91 -29.06
N VAL A 111 27.06 -15.65 -29.49
CA VAL A 111 27.28 -14.50 -28.61
C VAL A 111 26.20 -14.48 -27.51
N SER A 112 24.94 -14.56 -27.86
CA SER A 112 23.81 -14.56 -26.92
C SER A 112 23.90 -15.72 -25.90
N ARG A 113 24.28 -16.92 -26.33
CA ARG A 113 24.51 -18.08 -25.47
C ARG A 113 25.72 -17.87 -24.54
N ALA A 114 26.82 -17.36 -25.09
CA ALA A 114 28.05 -17.09 -24.32
C ALA A 114 27.83 -16.06 -23.21
N LEU A 115 27.17 -14.93 -23.52
CA LEU A 115 26.84 -13.88 -22.55
C LEU A 115 25.92 -14.35 -21.40
N ARG A 116 25.09 -15.37 -21.67
CA ARG A 116 24.19 -16.00 -20.68
C ARG A 116 24.81 -17.16 -19.90
N GLY A 117 26.06 -17.50 -20.17
CA GLY A 117 26.71 -18.61 -19.48
C GLY A 117 26.23 -20.00 -19.88
N SER A 118 25.59 -20.16 -21.06
CA SER A 118 25.03 -21.44 -21.54
C SER A 118 26.12 -22.53 -21.61
N PRO A 119 25.87 -23.76 -21.13
CA PRO A 119 26.81 -24.88 -21.21
C PRO A 119 27.06 -25.35 -22.65
N GLN A 120 26.23 -24.94 -23.60
CA GLN A 120 26.39 -25.24 -25.02
C GLN A 120 27.52 -24.48 -25.72
N VAL A 121 28.17 -23.54 -25.03
CA VAL A 121 29.30 -22.77 -25.53
C VAL A 121 30.56 -23.15 -24.78
N SER A 122 31.62 -23.52 -25.52
CA SER A 122 32.90 -23.85 -24.88
C SER A 122 33.48 -22.71 -24.08
N GLU A 123 34.21 -23.00 -23.01
CA GLU A 123 34.83 -22.00 -22.13
C GLU A 123 35.76 -21.04 -22.91
N ALA A 124 36.51 -21.57 -23.88
CA ALA A 124 37.39 -20.77 -24.74
C ALA A 124 36.59 -19.74 -25.56
N THR A 125 35.47 -20.18 -26.17
CA THR A 125 34.58 -19.29 -26.94
C THR A 125 33.92 -18.27 -26.05
N ARG A 126 33.48 -18.66 -24.84
CA ARG A 126 32.88 -17.76 -23.84
C ARG A 126 33.85 -16.66 -23.44
N LYS A 127 35.08 -16.98 -23.06
CA LYS A 127 36.12 -16.02 -22.69
C LYS A 127 36.38 -15.03 -23.83
N ARG A 128 36.48 -15.51 -25.07
CA ARG A 128 36.67 -14.66 -26.25
C ARG A 128 35.52 -13.66 -26.45
N VAL A 129 34.29 -14.13 -26.38
CA VAL A 129 33.09 -13.28 -26.51
C VAL A 129 33.02 -12.24 -25.39
N LEU A 130 33.28 -12.62 -24.14
CA LEU A 130 33.29 -11.70 -23.00
C LEU A 130 34.38 -10.63 -23.13
N ALA A 131 35.58 -10.98 -23.59
CA ALA A 131 36.67 -10.03 -23.82
C ALA A 131 36.27 -8.99 -24.89
N VAL A 132 35.70 -9.43 -26.01
CA VAL A 132 35.22 -8.52 -27.07
C VAL A 132 34.08 -7.63 -26.56
N ALA A 133 33.13 -8.18 -25.82
CA ALA A 133 32.03 -7.40 -25.23
C ALA A 133 32.58 -6.29 -24.30
N GLN A 134 33.58 -6.60 -23.47
CA GLN A 134 34.25 -5.63 -22.61
C GLN A 134 35.01 -4.56 -23.41
N GLN A 135 35.75 -4.94 -24.45
CA GLN A 135 36.46 -3.99 -25.34
C GLN A 135 35.50 -3.00 -26.01
N LEU A 136 34.31 -3.47 -26.40
CA LEU A 136 33.28 -2.65 -27.04
C LEU A 136 32.40 -1.88 -26.07
N ASN A 137 32.65 -1.97 -24.75
CA ASN A 137 31.76 -1.45 -23.70
C ASN A 137 30.30 -1.87 -23.94
N TYR A 138 30.10 -3.11 -24.42
CA TYR A 138 28.78 -3.63 -24.71
C TYR A 138 28.08 -4.02 -23.41
N THR A 139 26.95 -3.40 -23.17
CA THR A 139 25.99 -3.84 -22.15
C THR A 139 24.84 -4.57 -22.83
N VAL A 140 24.52 -5.76 -22.33
CA VAL A 140 23.37 -6.50 -22.84
C VAL A 140 22.12 -5.62 -22.70
N ASP A 141 21.48 -5.33 -23.85
CA ASP A 141 20.18 -4.68 -23.80
C ASP A 141 19.16 -5.67 -23.22
N LYS A 142 18.84 -5.46 -21.94
CA LYS A 142 17.85 -6.28 -21.23
C LYS A 142 16.51 -6.27 -21.97
N ASN A 143 16.11 -5.13 -22.55
CA ASN A 143 14.82 -4.98 -23.24
C ASN A 143 14.77 -5.82 -24.51
N ALA A 144 15.83 -5.82 -25.33
CA ALA A 144 15.92 -6.67 -26.51
C ALA A 144 15.99 -8.17 -26.18
N SER A 145 16.57 -8.53 -25.03
CA SER A 145 16.57 -9.90 -24.51
C SER A 145 15.19 -10.30 -23.99
N ASN A 146 14.52 -9.43 -23.26
CA ASN A 146 13.21 -9.65 -22.66
C ASN A 146 12.12 -9.84 -23.75
N LEU A 147 12.15 -9.06 -24.82
CA LEU A 147 11.24 -9.20 -25.97
C LEU A 147 11.30 -10.60 -26.61
N ARG A 148 12.47 -11.24 -26.56
CA ARG A 148 12.67 -12.58 -27.13
C ARG A 148 12.15 -13.71 -26.23
N PHE A 149 12.06 -13.47 -24.93
CA PHE A 149 11.64 -14.45 -23.93
C PHE A 149 10.24 -14.19 -23.37
N GLN A 150 9.55 -13.16 -23.84
CA GLN A 150 8.25 -12.72 -23.32
C GLN A 150 8.24 -12.54 -21.78
N ARG A 151 9.38 -12.14 -21.20
CA ARG A 151 9.54 -11.85 -19.77
C ARG A 151 10.26 -10.52 -19.60
N SER A 152 9.69 -9.67 -18.77
CA SER A 152 10.27 -8.36 -18.47
C SER A 152 11.35 -8.42 -17.39
N ASN A 153 11.38 -9.48 -16.57
CA ASN A 153 12.10 -9.56 -15.29
C ASN A 153 11.84 -8.34 -14.41
N THR A 154 10.62 -7.85 -14.46
CA THR A 154 10.13 -6.70 -13.70
C THR A 154 8.86 -7.12 -12.98
N LEU A 155 8.72 -6.74 -11.72
CA LEU A 155 7.46 -6.80 -10.99
C LEU A 155 6.89 -5.38 -10.87
N ALA A 156 5.58 -5.23 -10.96
CA ALA A 156 4.94 -3.94 -10.70
C ALA A 156 4.37 -3.92 -9.27
N LEU A 157 4.68 -2.86 -8.54
CA LEU A 157 4.12 -2.56 -7.24
C LEU A 157 3.11 -1.43 -7.40
N LEU A 158 1.84 -1.71 -7.15
CA LEU A 158 0.76 -0.74 -7.24
C LEU A 158 0.31 -0.36 -5.82
N ILE A 159 0.54 0.89 -5.46
CA ILE A 159 0.20 1.43 -4.13
C ILE A 159 -1.20 2.02 -4.19
N PHE A 160 -2.05 1.64 -3.24
CA PHE A 160 -3.33 2.30 -3.05
C PHE A 160 -3.09 3.71 -2.49
N GLU A 161 -3.74 4.68 -3.11
CA GLU A 161 -3.71 6.07 -2.67
C GLU A 161 -4.94 6.34 -1.80
N ASP A 162 -4.69 6.56 -0.50
CA ASP A 162 -5.77 6.95 0.40
C ASP A 162 -6.31 8.32 -0.03
N PRO A 163 -7.63 8.51 -0.14
CA PRO A 163 -8.23 9.79 -0.50
C PRO A 163 -8.03 10.80 0.65
N THR A 164 -6.88 11.43 0.69
CA THR A 164 -6.55 12.48 1.65
C THR A 164 -6.54 13.83 0.95
N PRO A 165 -6.82 14.95 1.64
CA PRO A 165 -6.69 16.29 1.06
C PRO A 165 -5.26 16.66 0.65
N ASP A 166 -4.28 15.88 1.09
CA ASP A 166 -2.86 16.03 0.74
C ASP A 166 -2.42 14.82 -0.07
N ASP A 167 -2.61 14.89 -1.39
CA ASP A 167 -2.27 13.85 -2.36
C ASP A 167 -0.74 13.56 -2.41
N SER A 168 0.08 14.29 -1.64
CA SER A 168 1.53 14.11 -1.61
C SER A 168 2.02 13.04 -0.63
N ALA A 169 1.17 12.59 0.29
CA ALA A 169 1.58 11.75 1.41
C ALA A 169 1.23 10.27 1.21
N ILE A 170 2.22 9.46 0.87
CA ILE A 170 2.08 8.00 0.94
C ILE A 170 2.11 7.56 2.41
N ASN A 171 1.20 6.68 2.81
CA ASN A 171 1.21 6.07 4.14
C ASN A 171 2.61 5.52 4.48
N PRO A 172 3.25 5.98 5.59
CA PRO A 172 4.61 5.57 5.98
C PRO A 172 4.79 4.05 6.10
N PHE A 173 3.74 3.30 6.43
CA PHE A 173 3.76 1.84 6.42
C PHE A 173 4.02 1.30 5.01
N PHE A 174 3.35 1.83 3.98
CA PHE A 174 3.58 1.42 2.60
C PHE A 174 4.95 1.84 2.08
N VAL A 175 5.51 2.96 2.56
CA VAL A 175 6.90 3.35 2.24
C VAL A 175 7.90 2.33 2.80
N SER A 176 7.66 1.82 4.02
CA SER A 176 8.48 0.76 4.62
C SER A 176 8.37 -0.56 3.84
N MET A 177 7.15 -0.90 3.41
CA MET A 177 6.89 -2.06 2.55
C MET A 177 7.59 -1.94 1.19
N LEU A 178 7.52 -0.77 0.54
CA LEU A 178 8.22 -0.48 -0.72
C LEU A 178 9.72 -0.77 -0.60
N GLY A 179 10.37 -0.31 0.46
CA GLY A 179 11.79 -0.57 0.70
C GLY A 179 12.10 -2.07 0.83
N SER A 180 11.22 -2.82 1.49
CA SER A 180 11.37 -4.26 1.70
C SER A 180 11.14 -5.05 0.41
N VAL A 181 10.09 -4.72 -0.35
CA VAL A 181 9.80 -5.34 -1.66
C VAL A 181 10.92 -5.06 -2.66
N THR A 182 11.41 -3.80 -2.74
CA THR A 182 12.54 -3.41 -3.61
C THR A 182 13.76 -4.28 -3.35
N ARG A 183 14.13 -4.46 -2.07
CA ARG A 183 15.27 -5.31 -1.68
C ARG A 183 15.04 -6.77 -2.07
N ALA A 184 13.83 -7.29 -1.84
CA ALA A 184 13.47 -8.65 -2.17
C ALA A 184 13.51 -8.92 -3.70
N CYS A 185 13.03 -7.99 -4.52
CA CYS A 185 13.12 -8.04 -5.99
C CYS A 185 14.59 -8.07 -6.44
N ALA A 186 15.41 -7.13 -5.94
CA ALA A 186 16.83 -7.03 -6.30
C ALA A 186 17.60 -8.32 -5.99
N GLN A 187 17.34 -8.95 -4.84
CA GLN A 187 17.96 -10.24 -4.45
C GLN A 187 17.58 -11.39 -5.39
N ARG A 188 16.44 -11.30 -6.05
CA ARG A 188 15.92 -12.32 -7.00
C ARG A 188 16.18 -11.97 -8.45
N GLY A 189 16.91 -10.87 -8.71
CA GLY A 189 17.27 -10.42 -10.07
C GLY A 189 16.12 -9.78 -10.84
N TYR A 190 15.09 -9.29 -10.15
CA TYR A 190 13.97 -8.55 -10.72
C TYR A 190 14.11 -7.05 -10.48
N ASP A 191 13.74 -6.27 -11.49
CA ASP A 191 13.53 -4.84 -11.36
C ASP A 191 12.13 -4.57 -10.78
N LEU A 192 11.91 -3.43 -10.11
CA LEU A 192 10.62 -3.04 -9.54
C LEU A 192 10.10 -1.77 -10.21
N LEU A 193 8.95 -1.88 -10.86
CA LEU A 193 8.18 -0.75 -11.36
C LEU A 193 7.18 -0.32 -10.29
N VAL A 194 7.21 0.94 -9.87
CA VAL A 194 6.30 1.46 -8.84
C VAL A 194 5.30 2.41 -9.46
N SER A 195 4.02 2.24 -9.16
CA SER A 195 2.94 3.10 -9.62
C SER A 195 1.83 3.15 -8.57
N PHE A 196 0.88 4.06 -8.76
CA PHE A 196 -0.35 4.08 -7.98
C PHE A 196 -1.45 3.25 -8.66
N GLN A 197 -2.40 2.77 -7.86
CA GLN A 197 -3.56 2.04 -8.34
C GLN A 197 -4.56 3.02 -9.00
N GLN A 198 -4.57 3.09 -10.32
CA GLN A 198 -5.53 3.91 -11.04
C GLN A 198 -6.91 3.22 -11.08
N GLN A 199 -7.97 3.94 -10.73
CA GLN A 199 -9.33 3.38 -10.67
C GLN A 199 -9.89 2.95 -12.04
N SER A 200 -9.44 3.57 -13.13
CA SER A 200 -9.97 3.36 -14.48
C SER A 200 -9.15 2.40 -15.36
N GLY A 201 -8.02 1.87 -14.88
CA GLY A 201 -7.10 1.05 -15.67
C GLY A 201 -7.44 -0.44 -15.66
N ASN A 202 -7.21 -1.11 -16.80
CA ASN A 202 -7.07 -2.56 -16.84
C ASN A 202 -5.61 -2.92 -16.57
N TRP A 203 -5.31 -3.31 -15.32
CA TRP A 203 -3.92 -3.57 -14.90
C TRP A 203 -3.31 -4.78 -15.59
N HIS A 204 -4.12 -5.77 -16.01
CA HIS A 204 -3.63 -6.90 -16.79
C HIS A 204 -3.04 -6.45 -18.14
N GLU A 205 -3.83 -5.72 -18.93
CA GLU A 205 -3.39 -5.17 -20.21
C GLU A 205 -2.22 -4.19 -20.05
N GLU A 206 -2.29 -3.31 -19.02
CA GLU A 206 -1.30 -2.27 -18.82
C GLU A 206 0.08 -2.83 -18.44
N TYR A 207 0.14 -3.93 -17.69
CA TYR A 207 1.39 -4.44 -17.15
C TYR A 207 1.82 -5.77 -17.74
N GLU A 208 0.97 -6.81 -17.77
CA GLU A 208 1.35 -8.14 -18.26
C GLU A 208 1.29 -8.24 -19.77
N ASP A 209 0.18 -7.92 -20.42
CA ASP A 209 0.05 -7.99 -21.89
C ASP A 209 1.01 -7.03 -22.59
N SER A 210 1.23 -5.86 -22.02
CA SER A 210 2.23 -4.90 -22.51
C SER A 210 3.68 -5.29 -22.22
N HIS A 211 3.92 -6.41 -21.53
CA HIS A 211 5.24 -6.86 -21.07
C HIS A 211 6.03 -5.84 -20.25
N ARG A 212 5.35 -4.94 -19.53
CA ARG A 212 5.98 -3.99 -18.60
C ARG A 212 6.35 -4.65 -17.28
N ALA A 213 5.57 -5.64 -16.85
CA ALA A 213 5.84 -6.44 -15.66
C ALA A 213 5.40 -7.90 -15.89
N ASP A 214 6.03 -8.83 -15.19
CA ASP A 214 5.71 -10.25 -15.22
C ASP A 214 4.65 -10.61 -14.16
N GLY A 215 4.38 -9.72 -13.22
CA GLY A 215 3.38 -9.91 -12.17
C GLY A 215 3.23 -8.66 -11.29
N LEU A 216 2.15 -8.62 -10.53
CA LEU A 216 1.71 -7.45 -9.76
C LEU A 216 1.76 -7.72 -8.25
N ILE A 217 2.22 -6.73 -7.50
CA ILE A 217 2.08 -6.66 -6.04
C ILE A 217 1.17 -5.48 -5.73
N LEU A 218 0.03 -5.74 -5.09
CA LEU A 218 -0.96 -4.73 -4.77
C LEU A 218 -0.82 -4.37 -3.28
N LEU A 219 -0.52 -3.11 -2.95
CA LEU A 219 -0.40 -2.64 -1.57
C LEU A 219 -1.62 -1.80 -1.18
N GLY A 220 -2.44 -2.39 -0.32
CA GLY A 220 -3.63 -1.72 0.22
C GLY A 220 -4.78 -1.63 -0.78
N TYR A 221 -5.91 -1.17 -0.27
CA TYR A 221 -7.17 -0.92 -0.99
C TYR A 221 -8.03 0.02 -0.12
N GLY A 222 -9.02 0.66 -0.75
CA GLY A 222 -10.02 1.45 -0.03
C GLY A 222 -11.15 0.58 0.52
N ASP A 223 -12.36 0.74 -0.04
CA ASP A 223 -13.47 -0.15 0.25
C ASP A 223 -13.20 -1.54 -0.37
N TYR A 224 -13.04 -2.55 0.48
CA TYR A 224 -12.75 -3.92 0.04
C TYR A 224 -13.87 -4.52 -0.81
N LEU A 225 -15.13 -4.17 -0.53
CA LEU A 225 -16.25 -4.73 -1.27
C LEU A 225 -16.26 -4.25 -2.73
N GLU A 226 -15.95 -2.97 -2.96
CA GLU A 226 -15.78 -2.43 -4.30
C GLU A 226 -14.49 -2.96 -4.97
N TYR A 227 -13.45 -3.14 -4.17
CA TYR A 227 -12.16 -3.64 -4.66
C TYR A 227 -12.21 -5.12 -5.08
N CYS A 228 -13.07 -5.92 -4.43
CA CYS A 228 -13.24 -7.36 -4.70
C CYS A 228 -13.58 -7.64 -6.16
N GLU A 229 -14.49 -6.87 -6.77
CA GLU A 229 -14.84 -7.00 -8.19
C GLU A 229 -13.63 -6.81 -9.13
N ARG A 230 -12.68 -5.97 -8.74
CA ARG A 230 -11.45 -5.77 -9.50
C ARG A 230 -10.51 -6.96 -9.37
N LEU A 231 -10.37 -7.51 -8.17
CA LEU A 231 -9.58 -8.73 -7.95
C LEU A 231 -10.16 -9.92 -8.71
N GLU A 232 -11.49 -10.07 -8.75
CA GLU A 232 -12.17 -11.10 -9.54
C GLU A 232 -11.81 -10.99 -11.02
N ARG A 233 -11.86 -9.79 -11.60
CA ARG A 233 -11.44 -9.55 -12.99
C ARG A 233 -9.99 -9.93 -13.25
N LEU A 234 -9.07 -9.60 -12.33
CA LEU A 234 -7.66 -10.01 -12.47
C LEU A 234 -7.50 -11.53 -12.45
N VAL A 235 -8.29 -12.22 -11.60
CA VAL A 235 -8.32 -13.70 -11.58
C VAL A 235 -8.84 -14.27 -12.89
N GLU A 236 -9.95 -13.74 -13.43
CA GLU A 236 -10.54 -14.15 -14.70
C GLU A 236 -9.59 -13.94 -15.89
N GLN A 237 -8.82 -12.86 -15.87
CA GLN A 237 -7.79 -12.56 -16.88
C GLN A 237 -6.52 -13.41 -16.74
N GLY A 238 -6.40 -14.19 -15.66
CA GLY A 238 -5.21 -15.01 -15.40
C GLY A 238 -4.00 -14.23 -14.92
N THR A 239 -4.18 -12.98 -14.43
CA THR A 239 -3.10 -12.10 -13.96
C THR A 239 -2.32 -12.73 -12.80
N HIS A 240 -0.99 -12.60 -12.86
CA HIS A 240 -0.10 -13.03 -11.79
C HIS A 240 0.01 -11.94 -10.72
N PHE A 241 -0.84 -11.98 -9.69
CA PHE A 241 -0.80 -10.98 -8.64
C PHE A 241 -0.83 -11.56 -7.23
N VAL A 242 -0.40 -10.73 -6.27
CA VAL A 242 -0.54 -10.94 -4.83
C VAL A 242 -0.96 -9.64 -4.17
N LEU A 243 -1.86 -9.71 -3.20
CA LEU A 243 -2.35 -8.56 -2.42
C LEU A 243 -1.70 -8.54 -1.03
N TRP A 244 -1.24 -7.37 -0.59
CA TRP A 244 -1.05 -7.10 0.83
C TRP A 244 -2.38 -6.65 1.43
N GLY A 245 -2.94 -7.47 2.31
CA GLY A 245 -4.24 -7.22 2.89
C GLY A 245 -4.68 -8.31 3.87
N ALA A 246 -5.95 -8.31 4.25
CA ALA A 246 -6.50 -9.37 5.08
C ALA A 246 -6.42 -10.73 4.34
N VAL A 247 -6.07 -11.78 5.08
CA VAL A 247 -6.05 -13.15 4.55
C VAL A 247 -7.37 -13.81 4.91
N GLN A 248 -8.28 -13.91 3.93
CA GLN A 248 -9.63 -14.45 4.14
C GLN A 248 -9.86 -15.68 3.27
N THR A 249 -10.71 -16.58 3.74
CA THR A 249 -11.14 -17.75 2.97
C THR A 249 -12.07 -17.32 1.84
N GLY A 250 -11.82 -17.78 0.61
CA GLY A 250 -12.66 -17.51 -0.55
C GLY A 250 -12.47 -16.14 -1.20
N GLN A 251 -11.49 -15.36 -0.79
CA GLN A 251 -11.16 -14.09 -1.46
C GLN A 251 -10.54 -14.34 -2.84
N PRO A 252 -10.75 -13.43 -3.83
CA PRO A 252 -10.13 -13.55 -5.13
C PRO A 252 -8.61 -13.35 -5.06
N GLY A 253 -7.85 -14.27 -5.67
CA GLY A 253 -6.39 -14.22 -5.69
C GLY A 253 -5.74 -14.65 -4.38
N LEU A 254 -4.46 -14.32 -4.23
CA LEU A 254 -3.67 -14.64 -3.05
C LEU A 254 -3.35 -13.39 -2.24
N SER A 255 -3.50 -13.48 -0.91
CA SER A 255 -3.12 -12.41 0.00
C SER A 255 -2.01 -12.83 0.94
N VAL A 256 -1.14 -11.87 1.22
CA VAL A 256 -0.20 -11.89 2.34
C VAL A 256 -0.61 -10.76 3.28
N GLY A 257 -0.71 -11.04 4.56
CA GLY A 257 -1.13 -10.03 5.53
C GLY A 257 -0.68 -10.38 6.94
N SER A 258 -0.91 -9.45 7.87
CA SER A 258 -0.60 -9.67 9.28
C SER A 258 -1.78 -10.25 10.03
N ASP A 259 -1.50 -10.96 11.12
CA ASP A 259 -2.51 -11.41 12.09
C ASP A 259 -3.05 -10.19 12.88
N ASN A 260 -3.98 -9.49 12.23
CA ASN A 260 -4.60 -8.29 12.75
C ASN A 260 -5.40 -8.55 14.04
N TYR A 261 -6.07 -9.71 14.08
CA TYR A 261 -6.85 -10.11 15.23
C TYR A 261 -5.96 -10.33 16.46
N GLN A 262 -4.93 -11.17 16.32
CA GLN A 262 -4.05 -11.49 17.45
C GLN A 262 -3.26 -10.27 17.91
N GLY A 263 -2.79 -9.43 16.99
CA GLY A 263 -2.06 -8.20 17.33
C GLY A 263 -2.88 -7.24 18.18
N SER A 264 -4.13 -6.99 17.81
CA SER A 264 -5.01 -6.10 18.58
C SER A 264 -5.50 -6.74 19.88
N TYR A 265 -5.71 -8.04 19.88
CA TYR A 265 -6.01 -8.79 21.11
C TYR A 265 -4.87 -8.67 22.12
N ASP A 266 -3.62 -8.86 21.71
CA ASP A 266 -2.46 -8.76 22.61
C ASP A 266 -2.25 -7.32 23.09
N ALA A 267 -2.44 -6.31 22.24
CA ALA A 267 -2.39 -4.89 22.60
C ALA A 267 -3.44 -4.54 23.65
N THR A 268 -4.68 -5.01 23.48
CA THR A 268 -5.78 -4.75 24.42
C THR A 268 -5.52 -5.47 25.75
N ARG A 269 -5.10 -6.74 25.72
CA ARG A 269 -4.69 -7.46 26.92
C ARG A 269 -3.55 -6.79 27.68
N HIS A 270 -2.61 -6.18 26.97
CA HIS A 270 -1.54 -5.41 27.58
C HIS A 270 -2.09 -4.22 28.40
N LEU A 271 -3.00 -3.41 27.82
CA LEU A 271 -3.64 -2.33 28.55
C LEU A 271 -4.46 -2.81 29.75
N LEU A 272 -5.17 -3.92 29.61
CA LEU A 272 -5.92 -4.54 30.70
C LEU A 272 -5.01 -4.99 31.85
N LYS A 273 -3.83 -5.54 31.55
CA LYS A 273 -2.80 -5.91 32.56
C LYS A 273 -2.24 -4.67 33.28
N LEU A 274 -2.18 -3.52 32.62
CA LEU A 274 -1.78 -2.24 33.21
C LEU A 274 -2.92 -1.58 34.03
N GLY A 275 -4.05 -2.25 34.20
CA GLY A 275 -5.18 -1.79 35.00
C GLY A 275 -6.19 -0.93 34.27
N ARG A 276 -6.04 -0.70 32.94
CA ARG A 276 -7.02 0.04 32.15
C ARG A 276 -8.31 -0.77 31.97
N ARG A 277 -9.45 -0.10 32.08
CA ARG A 277 -10.78 -0.76 32.04
C ARG A 277 -11.74 -0.10 31.05
N ASN A 278 -11.59 1.21 30.79
CA ASN A 278 -12.42 1.98 29.86
C ASN A 278 -11.64 2.21 28.58
N ILE A 279 -11.40 1.11 27.85
CA ILE A 279 -10.55 1.13 26.66
C ILE A 279 -11.43 1.42 25.45
N ALA A 280 -11.09 2.46 24.69
CA ALA A 280 -11.73 2.82 23.44
C ALA A 280 -11.00 2.22 22.22
N PHE A 281 -11.72 2.08 21.11
CA PHE A 281 -11.15 1.73 19.82
C PHE A 281 -11.35 2.86 18.82
N LEU A 282 -10.26 3.35 18.22
CA LEU A 282 -10.30 4.32 17.13
C LEU A 282 -9.91 3.66 15.82
N GLY A 283 -10.87 3.56 14.91
CA GLY A 283 -10.73 2.93 13.61
C GLY A 283 -12.07 2.45 13.07
N THR A 284 -12.21 2.35 11.76
CA THR A 284 -13.45 1.94 11.10
C THR A 284 -13.70 0.45 11.30
N ALA A 285 -14.68 0.12 12.13
CA ALA A 285 -15.04 -1.26 12.50
C ALA A 285 -16.07 -1.87 11.54
N SER A 286 -15.74 -1.99 10.26
CA SER A 286 -16.60 -2.43 9.18
C SER A 286 -15.91 -3.47 8.29
N SER A 287 -16.71 -4.36 7.68
CA SER A 287 -16.23 -5.35 6.69
C SER A 287 -15.64 -4.71 5.42
N GLN A 288 -15.92 -3.42 5.19
CA GLN A 288 -15.28 -2.64 4.12
C GLN A 288 -13.77 -2.44 4.35
N TYR A 289 -13.34 -2.51 5.62
CA TYR A 289 -11.93 -2.42 6.02
C TYR A 289 -11.54 -3.66 6.84
N PRO A 290 -11.33 -4.81 6.18
CA PRO A 290 -11.20 -6.12 6.86
C PRO A 290 -10.08 -6.16 7.90
N GLU A 291 -8.93 -5.50 7.67
CA GLU A 291 -7.82 -5.46 8.64
C GLU A 291 -8.25 -4.73 9.91
N PHE A 292 -8.93 -3.57 9.77
CA PHE A 292 -9.41 -2.82 10.92
C PHE A 292 -10.52 -3.56 11.65
N PHE A 293 -11.38 -4.26 10.90
CA PHE A 293 -12.41 -5.09 11.48
C PHE A 293 -11.83 -6.25 12.28
N GLU A 294 -10.78 -6.92 11.79
CA GLU A 294 -10.08 -7.96 12.55
C GLU A 294 -9.38 -7.38 13.80
N ARG A 295 -8.78 -6.17 13.71
CA ARG A 295 -8.24 -5.46 14.88
C ARG A 295 -9.35 -5.16 15.89
N TYR A 296 -10.51 -4.71 15.44
CA TYR A 296 -11.68 -4.50 16.31
C TYR A 296 -12.19 -5.79 16.95
N ARG A 297 -12.23 -6.89 16.22
CA ARG A 297 -12.59 -8.20 16.75
C ARG A 297 -11.62 -8.68 17.84
N GLY A 298 -10.31 -8.52 17.64
CA GLY A 298 -9.30 -8.84 18.63
C GLY A 298 -9.46 -8.00 19.91
N TYR A 299 -9.68 -6.68 19.75
CA TYR A 299 -9.98 -5.77 20.85
C TYR A 299 -11.23 -6.21 21.64
N THR A 300 -12.34 -6.45 20.96
CA THR A 300 -13.60 -6.85 21.62
C THR A 300 -13.47 -8.19 22.35
N ARG A 301 -12.74 -9.14 21.76
CA ARG A 301 -12.48 -10.44 22.38
C ARG A 301 -11.70 -10.32 23.68
N ALA A 302 -10.66 -9.50 23.70
CA ALA A 302 -9.85 -9.28 24.90
C ALA A 302 -10.66 -8.64 26.05
N LEU A 303 -11.56 -7.69 25.73
CA LEU A 303 -12.47 -7.10 26.72
C LEU A 303 -13.46 -8.14 27.27
N GLN A 304 -14.09 -8.92 26.39
CA GLN A 304 -15.05 -9.97 26.77
C GLN A 304 -14.42 -10.99 27.72
N GLU A 305 -13.20 -11.45 27.43
CA GLU A 305 -12.48 -12.40 28.31
C GLU A 305 -12.11 -11.78 29.67
N ALA A 306 -11.96 -10.47 29.73
CA ALA A 306 -11.76 -9.74 30.98
C ALA A 306 -13.07 -9.41 31.73
N GLY A 307 -14.23 -9.87 31.22
CA GLY A 307 -15.55 -9.58 31.80
C GLY A 307 -16.01 -8.13 31.60
N ILE A 308 -15.43 -7.41 30.63
CA ILE A 308 -15.77 -6.01 30.35
C ILE A 308 -16.73 -5.97 29.16
N LEU A 309 -17.87 -5.30 29.34
CA LEU A 309 -18.84 -5.10 28.26
C LEU A 309 -18.26 -4.14 27.20
N VAL A 310 -18.36 -4.55 25.94
CA VAL A 310 -18.02 -3.69 24.81
C VAL A 310 -19.05 -2.57 24.68
N HIS A 311 -18.64 -1.35 24.90
CA HIS A 311 -19.51 -0.18 24.83
C HIS A 311 -19.39 0.52 23.48
N ARG A 312 -20.48 0.58 22.69
CA ARG A 312 -20.46 1.22 21.36
C ARG A 312 -20.02 2.69 21.39
N GLY A 313 -20.27 3.40 22.47
CA GLY A 313 -19.83 4.77 22.67
C GLY A 313 -18.31 4.95 22.78
N LEU A 314 -17.56 3.86 22.98
CA LEU A 314 -16.09 3.84 23.03
C LEU A 314 -15.45 3.43 21.70
N GLN A 315 -16.23 3.26 20.64
CA GLN A 315 -15.73 3.05 19.28
C GLN A 315 -16.03 4.30 18.44
N VAL A 316 -15.02 4.80 17.72
CA VAL A 316 -15.16 5.91 16.77
C VAL A 316 -14.44 5.55 15.47
N ASP A 317 -15.12 5.76 14.36
CA ASP A 317 -14.55 5.48 13.04
C ASP A 317 -13.42 6.48 12.72
N ALA A 318 -12.33 5.94 12.16
CA ALA A 318 -11.22 6.72 11.65
C ALA A 318 -10.52 5.93 10.54
N ILE A 319 -10.11 6.61 9.48
CA ILE A 319 -9.22 6.09 8.46
C ILE A 319 -7.76 6.40 8.82
N THR A 320 -6.79 5.79 8.14
CA THR A 320 -5.36 5.87 8.44
C THR A 320 -4.75 7.24 8.13
N THR A 321 -5.16 8.27 8.86
CA THR A 321 -4.54 9.60 8.84
C THR A 321 -4.43 10.18 10.24
N GLU A 322 -3.42 11.02 10.48
CA GLU A 322 -3.27 11.74 11.75
C GLU A 322 -4.49 12.64 12.02
N ARG A 323 -4.97 13.33 11.00
CA ARG A 323 -6.15 14.21 11.11
C ARG A 323 -7.39 13.45 11.54
N CYS A 324 -7.66 12.27 10.96
CA CYS A 324 -8.82 11.46 11.35
C CYS A 324 -8.66 10.92 12.77
N GLY A 325 -7.45 10.53 13.18
CA GLY A 325 -7.15 10.15 14.56
C GLY A 325 -7.40 11.29 15.56
N TYR A 326 -6.98 12.50 15.23
CA TYR A 326 -7.23 13.70 16.02
C TYR A 326 -8.74 13.98 16.16
N MET A 327 -9.48 13.94 15.05
CA MET A 327 -10.92 14.17 15.04
C MET A 327 -11.67 13.10 15.82
N ALA A 328 -11.33 11.83 15.64
CA ALA A 328 -11.97 10.71 16.32
C ALA A 328 -11.74 10.74 17.84
N ALA A 329 -10.52 11.09 18.29
CA ALA A 329 -10.24 11.29 19.70
C ALA A 329 -11.03 12.49 20.27
N GLY A 330 -11.13 13.58 19.51
CA GLY A 330 -11.96 14.72 19.85
C GLY A 330 -13.43 14.37 20.03
N GLU A 331 -13.99 13.60 19.13
CA GLU A 331 -15.37 13.08 19.18
C GLU A 331 -15.56 12.15 20.39
N LEU A 332 -14.65 11.19 20.60
CA LEU A 332 -14.67 10.28 21.72
C LEU A 332 -14.78 11.03 23.06
N LEU A 333 -13.93 12.06 23.25
CA LEU A 333 -13.93 12.86 24.46
C LEU A 333 -15.20 13.68 24.62
N ASN A 334 -15.76 14.21 23.53
CA ASN A 334 -17.01 14.97 23.55
C ASN A 334 -18.24 14.10 23.90
N ARG A 335 -18.16 12.77 23.71
CA ARG A 335 -19.22 11.83 24.13
C ARG A 335 -19.32 11.72 25.67
N GLY A 336 -18.34 12.24 26.42
CA GLY A 336 -18.35 12.26 27.87
C GLY A 336 -18.24 10.89 28.55
N GLN A 337 -17.91 9.85 27.81
CA GLN A 337 -17.67 8.52 28.37
C GLN A 337 -16.31 8.47 29.08
N PRO A 338 -16.16 7.78 30.21
CA PRO A 338 -14.88 7.59 30.84
C PRO A 338 -13.95 6.79 29.90
N VAL A 339 -12.74 7.28 29.68
CA VAL A 339 -11.70 6.64 28.85
C VAL A 339 -10.39 6.66 29.62
N ASP A 340 -9.76 5.51 29.78
CA ASP A 340 -8.45 5.34 30.41
C ASP A 340 -7.43 4.61 29.50
N GLY A 341 -7.89 4.10 28.35
CA GLY A 341 -7.07 3.47 27.34
C GLY A 341 -7.64 3.65 25.93
N ILE A 342 -6.77 3.65 24.92
CA ILE A 342 -7.12 3.72 23.51
C ILE A 342 -6.31 2.66 22.75
N ILE A 343 -7.00 1.84 21.99
CA ILE A 343 -6.43 1.02 20.89
C ILE A 343 -6.77 1.75 19.60
N ALA A 344 -5.75 2.22 18.89
CA ALA A 344 -5.89 2.83 17.59
C ALA A 344 -5.60 1.80 16.48
N ALA A 345 -6.43 1.81 15.43
CA ALA A 345 -6.31 0.88 14.33
C ALA A 345 -5.02 1.07 13.50
N SER A 346 -4.37 2.24 13.59
CA SER A 346 -3.04 2.48 13.02
C SER A 346 -2.24 3.46 13.86
N ASP A 347 -0.94 3.55 13.61
CA ASP A 347 -0.05 4.49 14.31
C ASP A 347 -0.38 5.95 13.99
N LEU A 348 -0.77 6.26 12.75
CA LEU A 348 -1.20 7.61 12.38
C LEU A 348 -2.44 8.03 13.15
N ILE A 349 -3.42 7.14 13.31
CA ILE A 349 -4.60 7.39 14.16
C ILE A 349 -4.17 7.62 15.62
N ALA A 350 -3.24 6.78 16.12
CA ALA A 350 -2.73 6.91 17.49
C ALA A 350 -2.02 8.25 17.73
N ILE A 351 -1.17 8.68 16.79
CA ILE A 351 -0.44 9.97 16.87
C ILE A 351 -1.43 11.13 16.87
N GLY A 352 -2.41 11.12 15.98
CA GLY A 352 -3.47 12.12 15.97
C GLY A 352 -4.27 12.16 17.29
N ALA A 353 -4.57 10.98 17.86
CA ALA A 353 -5.22 10.88 19.16
C ALA A 353 -4.37 11.46 20.31
N ILE A 354 -3.05 11.21 20.30
CA ILE A 354 -2.12 11.82 21.26
C ILE A 354 -2.21 13.35 21.18
N HIS A 355 -2.17 13.93 19.98
CA HIS A 355 -2.25 15.39 19.80
C HIS A 355 -3.57 15.96 20.33
N ALA A 356 -4.71 15.30 20.06
CA ALA A 356 -6.01 15.72 20.56
C ALA A 356 -6.12 15.68 22.10
N LEU A 357 -5.50 14.70 22.74
CA LEU A 357 -5.44 14.57 24.20
C LEU A 357 -4.55 15.65 24.82
N GLN A 358 -3.36 15.88 24.25
CA GLN A 358 -2.40 16.89 24.73
C GLN A 358 -2.98 18.30 24.66
N GLU A 359 -3.68 18.65 23.57
CA GLU A 359 -4.34 19.94 23.42
C GLU A 359 -5.38 20.16 24.54
N ARG A 360 -6.07 19.11 24.97
CA ARG A 360 -7.01 19.13 26.10
C ARG A 360 -6.35 18.92 27.46
N ARG A 361 -5.01 18.92 27.52
CA ARG A 361 -4.21 18.71 28.74
C ARG A 361 -4.52 17.39 29.45
N ILE A 362 -4.86 16.38 28.68
CA ILE A 362 -5.05 15.01 29.18
C ILE A 362 -3.72 14.29 29.07
N ASP A 363 -3.21 13.85 30.21
CA ASP A 363 -1.89 13.23 30.30
C ASP A 363 -1.86 11.83 29.65
N VAL A 364 -0.89 11.61 28.76
CA VAL A 364 -0.58 10.33 28.12
C VAL A 364 0.82 9.92 28.57
N PRO A 365 0.99 8.83 29.28
CA PRO A 365 0.04 7.74 29.56
C PRO A 365 -0.70 7.86 30.89
N GLY A 366 -0.46 8.89 31.71
CA GLY A 366 -0.94 8.95 33.08
C GLY A 366 -2.45 8.77 33.22
N LYS A 367 -3.22 9.58 32.50
CA LYS A 367 -4.69 9.47 32.45
C LYS A 367 -5.18 8.49 31.40
N VAL A 368 -4.65 8.56 30.18
CA VAL A 368 -5.06 7.72 29.05
C VAL A 368 -3.84 7.06 28.43
N SER A 369 -3.82 5.73 28.43
CA SER A 369 -2.82 4.94 27.70
C SER A 369 -3.21 4.77 26.26
N ILE A 370 -2.22 4.81 25.33
CA ILE A 370 -2.48 4.64 23.91
C ILE A 370 -1.57 3.53 23.34
N VAL A 371 -2.15 2.68 22.49
CA VAL A 371 -1.43 1.70 21.68
C VAL A 371 -1.87 1.84 20.23
N GLY A 372 -0.89 1.93 19.32
CA GLY A 372 -1.07 1.97 17.86
C GLY A 372 -0.92 0.60 17.20
N PHE A 373 -0.82 0.63 15.87
CA PHE A 373 -0.58 -0.54 15.02
C PHE A 373 0.23 -0.11 13.81
N ASP A 374 1.22 -0.88 13.36
CA ASP A 374 2.08 -0.83 12.18
C ASP A 374 3.58 -0.72 12.52
N ASP A 375 3.97 -0.05 13.59
CA ASP A 375 5.35 0.31 13.99
C ASP A 375 6.08 1.16 12.93
N ILE A 376 5.42 2.22 12.47
CA ILE A 376 6.03 3.19 11.55
C ILE A 376 7.16 3.98 12.24
N PRO A 377 8.15 4.52 11.49
CA PRO A 377 9.27 5.26 12.10
C PRO A 377 8.87 6.43 13.01
N ALA A 378 7.74 7.07 12.72
CA ALA A 378 7.22 8.20 13.52
C ALA A 378 6.86 7.83 14.97
N THR A 379 6.62 6.54 15.27
CA THR A 379 6.27 6.06 16.62
C THR A 379 7.36 6.30 17.65
N THR A 380 8.62 6.31 17.22
CA THR A 380 9.78 6.59 18.10
C THR A 380 9.99 8.09 18.34
N LEU A 381 9.44 8.93 17.47
CA LEU A 381 9.58 10.39 17.49
C LEU A 381 8.37 11.08 18.10
N SER A 382 7.25 10.36 18.30
CA SER A 382 6.08 10.89 18.98
C SER A 382 6.38 11.20 20.46
N ASN A 383 5.61 12.11 21.04
CA ASN A 383 5.74 12.44 22.47
C ASN A 383 4.42 12.19 23.20
N PRO A 384 4.35 11.16 24.08
CA PRO A 384 5.39 10.17 24.37
C PRO A 384 5.63 9.21 23.20
N PRO A 385 6.80 8.51 23.15
CA PRO A 385 7.04 7.45 22.20
C PRO A 385 5.95 6.38 22.22
N LEU A 386 5.40 6.07 21.05
CA LEU A 386 4.18 5.27 20.90
C LEU A 386 4.45 3.77 21.03
N THR A 387 3.79 3.14 21.99
CA THR A 387 3.62 1.68 22.05
C THR A 387 2.73 1.23 20.89
N THR A 388 3.14 0.22 20.16
CA THR A 388 2.44 -0.20 18.94
C THR A 388 2.59 -1.69 18.67
N VAL A 389 1.76 -2.21 17.77
CA VAL A 389 1.87 -3.56 17.24
C VAL A 389 2.68 -3.53 15.95
N ALA A 390 3.87 -4.12 15.98
CA ALA A 390 4.75 -4.18 14.81
C ALA A 390 4.28 -5.25 13.82
N GLN A 391 4.22 -4.87 12.54
CA GLN A 391 4.11 -5.77 11.41
C GLN A 391 5.51 -5.99 10.83
N ASP A 392 5.88 -7.24 10.55
CA ASP A 392 7.20 -7.58 9.98
C ASP A 392 7.23 -7.23 8.48
N THR A 393 7.46 -5.95 8.17
CA THR A 393 7.51 -5.46 6.79
C THR A 393 8.63 -6.10 5.98
N LYS A 394 9.74 -6.51 6.63
CA LYS A 394 10.85 -7.19 5.95
C LYS A 394 10.41 -8.56 5.45
N LEU A 395 9.90 -9.39 6.35
CA LEU A 395 9.38 -10.71 5.99
C LEU A 395 8.20 -10.60 5.00
N ALA A 396 7.35 -9.59 5.17
CA ALA A 396 6.24 -9.32 4.27
C ALA A 396 6.71 -9.07 2.83
N GLY A 397 7.71 -8.23 2.63
CA GLY A 397 8.30 -7.97 1.31
C GLY A 397 8.89 -9.22 0.67
N GLU A 398 9.61 -10.04 1.44
CA GLU A 398 10.16 -11.31 0.97
C GLU A 398 9.05 -12.28 0.54
N VAL A 399 8.01 -12.45 1.36
CA VAL A 399 6.90 -13.36 1.10
C VAL A 399 6.05 -12.90 -0.08
N LEU A 400 5.76 -11.60 -0.21
CA LEU A 400 5.03 -11.04 -1.35
C LEU A 400 5.75 -11.34 -2.67
N VAL A 401 7.05 -11.03 -2.73
CA VAL A 401 7.85 -11.27 -3.94
C VAL A 401 7.94 -12.77 -4.25
N ASP A 402 8.17 -13.62 -3.26
CA ASP A 402 8.20 -15.08 -3.48
C ASP A 402 6.86 -15.62 -3.97
N THR A 403 5.75 -15.12 -3.41
CA THR A 403 4.40 -15.55 -3.79
C THR A 403 4.09 -15.18 -5.23
N VAL A 404 4.33 -13.93 -5.65
CA VAL A 404 4.06 -13.52 -7.03
C VAL A 404 4.99 -14.22 -8.01
N LEU A 405 6.27 -14.42 -7.68
CA LEU A 405 7.22 -15.15 -8.55
C LEU A 405 6.84 -16.63 -8.75
N ARG A 406 6.30 -17.28 -7.72
CA ARG A 406 5.74 -18.63 -7.87
C ARG A 406 4.57 -18.63 -8.84
N ARG A 407 3.66 -17.64 -8.74
CA ARG A 407 2.56 -17.47 -9.69
C ARG A 407 3.08 -17.31 -11.14
N VAL A 408 4.05 -16.41 -11.36
CA VAL A 408 4.70 -16.17 -12.67
C VAL A 408 5.35 -17.44 -13.24
N ARG A 409 5.80 -18.36 -12.38
CA ARG A 409 6.39 -19.65 -12.78
C ARG A 409 5.38 -20.77 -12.88
N ASN A 410 4.10 -20.51 -12.64
CA ASN A 410 3.04 -21.51 -12.52
C ASN A 410 3.34 -22.58 -11.45
N GLU A 411 4.02 -22.19 -10.37
CA GLU A 411 4.28 -23.02 -9.20
C GLU A 411 3.16 -22.87 -8.18
N PRO A 412 2.92 -23.89 -7.33
CA PRO A 412 1.96 -23.77 -6.23
C PRO A 412 2.34 -22.61 -5.30
N ALA A 413 1.36 -21.75 -5.00
CA ALA A 413 1.50 -20.64 -4.10
C ALA A 413 0.25 -20.51 -3.22
N GLU A 414 0.44 -20.10 -1.97
CA GLU A 414 -0.62 -19.96 -0.97
C GLU A 414 -0.55 -18.57 -0.34
N GLY A 415 -1.71 -18.07 0.11
CA GLY A 415 -1.79 -16.88 0.95
C GLY A 415 -1.11 -17.13 2.30
N LYS A 416 -0.56 -16.07 2.92
CA LYS A 416 0.19 -16.22 4.16
C LYS A 416 -0.16 -15.15 5.17
N MET A 417 -0.54 -15.60 6.38
CA MET A 417 -0.71 -14.74 7.54
C MET A 417 0.60 -14.66 8.32
N LEU A 418 1.09 -13.46 8.59
CA LEU A 418 2.31 -13.17 9.31
C LEU A 418 2.01 -12.78 10.76
N ARG A 419 2.84 -13.24 11.68
CA ARG A 419 2.71 -12.89 13.10
C ARG A 419 3.05 -11.43 13.33
N THR A 420 2.33 -10.83 14.27
CA THR A 420 2.60 -9.49 14.78
C THR A 420 3.32 -9.54 16.12
N ARG A 421 3.87 -8.42 16.56
CA ARG A 421 4.59 -8.31 17.83
C ARG A 421 4.30 -6.96 18.50
N LEU A 422 3.89 -6.98 19.76
CA LEU A 422 3.75 -5.77 20.55
C LEU A 422 5.14 -5.17 20.87
N VAL A 423 5.31 -3.89 20.54
CA VAL A 423 6.51 -3.08 20.86
C VAL A 423 6.13 -2.09 21.94
N VAL A 424 6.55 -2.37 23.14
CA VAL A 424 6.24 -1.53 24.32
C VAL A 424 7.18 -0.32 24.34
N ARG A 425 6.58 0.88 24.42
CA ARG A 425 7.25 2.19 24.60
C ARG A 425 6.55 2.94 25.74
N GLN A 426 6.53 4.27 25.69
CA GLN A 426 6.08 5.08 26.83
C GLN A 426 4.58 5.34 26.85
N SER A 427 3.89 5.39 25.70
CA SER A 427 2.48 5.81 25.60
C SER A 427 1.47 4.89 26.31
N CYS A 428 1.85 3.67 26.67
CA CYS A 428 0.99 2.75 27.41
C CYS A 428 1.14 2.83 28.93
N GLY A 429 2.23 3.45 29.43
CA GLY A 429 2.52 3.57 30.87
C GLY A 429 3.14 2.33 31.49
N ALA A 430 3.59 1.35 30.69
CA ALA A 430 4.40 0.28 31.22
C ALA A 430 5.73 0.87 31.73
N ARG A 431 6.10 0.55 32.98
CA ARG A 431 7.43 0.85 33.49
C ARG A 431 8.42 0.01 32.68
N GLY A 432 9.40 0.65 32.04
CA GLY A 432 10.27 0.06 31.04
C GLY A 432 10.77 -1.34 31.41
N ALA A 433 10.72 -2.23 30.39
CA ALA A 433 11.39 -3.51 30.41
C ALA A 433 12.87 -3.34 30.05
#